data_c179a62d82507d3b1bd68a8e47033e53
#
_entry.id   c179a62d82507d3b1bd68a8e47033e53
#
_cell.length_a   1.000
_cell.length_b   1.000
_cell.length_c   1.000
_cell.angle_alpha   90.00
_cell.angle_beta   90.00
_cell.angle_gamma   90.00
#
_symmetry.space_group_name_H-M   'P 1'
#
loop_
_entity.id
_entity.type
_entity.pdbx_description
1 polymer ?
#
loop_
_entity_poly.entity_id
_entity_poly.type
_entity_poly.pdbx_seq_one_letter_code
_entity_poly.pdbx_strand_id
1 'polypeptide(L)'
;MIILHCTQQTTWNKESQNEFFGNTDIEASNSIKCIEPNKINAENFSFPSTIEHTILCINTDLLKKVPSTQEGDFIYFSEPIPLSAIIATIPYAYDSEDKFILTRDIQDIMFINEISPKLDISINEFKYFRDGTDSRIFLLNGKYIVKQNTPALLKSEFEFSKTYSENSKIQRVILAEENYKYIVYEFIPGDVMHVVEHIDDLLFHIKEITNSYKDYTGPEFGYIHEPSNSWIDFLKTKVHEASLTLPDSFDFLPQVYEAISTLEHCDFQKKLIHGDFGTHNFIKKNGDFVGVIDPIPTAGDPLYDFIYACLSNIDIVKHLSVEFLVEKTGESAEKVKAMLIISLFCRMSACLRHHKEDLDNYVDFWYQIMAD
;
A
#
# COMPACT_ATOMS: atom_id res chain seq x y z
N MET A 1 11.89 -7.88 20.54
CA MET A 1 10.95 -6.86 21.08
C MET A 1 11.62 -5.50 21.03
N ILE A 2 10.84 -4.43 20.75
CA ILE A 2 11.33 -3.04 20.79
C ILE A 2 10.92 -2.43 22.13
N ILE A 3 11.88 -1.84 22.85
CA ILE A 3 11.66 -1.01 24.06
C ILE A 3 12.04 0.42 23.76
N LEU A 4 11.56 1.36 24.58
CA LEU A 4 11.75 2.79 24.39
C LEU A 4 12.59 3.40 25.50
N HIS A 5 13.50 4.29 25.14
CA HIS A 5 14.26 5.13 26.05
C HIS A 5 14.12 6.59 25.62
N CYS A 6 13.81 7.47 26.58
CA CYS A 6 13.72 8.92 26.32
C CYS A 6 15.01 9.59 26.81
N THR A 7 15.65 10.33 25.94
CA THR A 7 16.86 11.10 26.25
C THR A 7 16.76 12.53 25.72
N GLN A 8 17.60 13.44 26.24
CA GLN A 8 17.69 14.79 25.68
C GLN A 8 18.27 14.75 24.25
N GLN A 9 17.72 15.58 23.37
CA GLN A 9 18.18 15.65 21.98
C GLN A 9 19.70 15.99 21.89
N THR A 10 20.19 16.81 22.78
CA THR A 10 21.61 17.17 22.87
C THR A 10 22.49 15.97 23.25
N THR A 11 22.03 15.12 24.17
CA THR A 11 22.72 13.87 24.56
C THR A 11 22.75 12.91 23.37
N TRP A 12 21.61 12.70 22.72
CA TRP A 12 21.54 11.87 21.52
C TRP A 12 22.47 12.34 20.41
N ASN A 13 22.47 13.64 20.09
CA ASN A 13 23.35 14.22 19.06
C ASN A 13 24.84 14.01 19.37
N LYS A 14 25.22 14.02 20.64
CA LYS A 14 26.60 13.76 21.09
C LYS A 14 26.96 12.28 21.01
N GLU A 15 26.10 11.41 21.51
CA GLU A 15 26.40 9.97 21.67
C GLU A 15 26.11 9.13 20.42
N SER A 16 25.26 9.60 19.50
CA SER A 16 24.94 8.92 18.23
C SER A 16 26.13 8.79 17.26
N GLN A 17 27.25 9.40 17.56
CA GLN A 17 28.50 9.29 16.79
C GLN A 17 29.47 8.23 17.37
N ASN A 18 29.13 7.62 18.51
CA ASN A 18 29.96 6.64 19.19
C ASN A 18 29.58 5.20 18.76
N GLU A 19 30.30 4.21 19.26
CA GLU A 19 29.95 2.78 19.11
C GLU A 19 28.83 2.36 20.07
N PHE A 20 28.74 3.01 21.24
CA PHE A 20 27.79 2.74 22.30
C PHE A 20 27.07 4.03 22.73
N PHE A 21 25.81 3.85 23.17
CA PHE A 21 24.96 4.89 23.75
C PHE A 21 24.75 4.66 25.25
N GLY A 22 24.51 5.74 26.00
CA GLY A 22 24.04 5.71 27.39
C GLY A 22 25.13 5.97 28.42
N ASN A 23 26.34 6.37 28.01
CA ASN A 23 27.39 6.75 28.97
C ASN A 23 26.94 7.92 29.86
N THR A 24 26.32 8.94 29.28
CA THR A 24 25.81 10.11 30.03
C THR A 24 24.71 9.70 31.03
N ASP A 25 23.78 8.81 30.63
CA ASP A 25 22.69 8.32 31.51
C ASP A 25 23.25 7.48 32.67
N ILE A 26 24.26 6.63 32.41
CA ILE A 26 24.91 5.80 33.43
C ILE A 26 25.71 6.68 34.43
N GLU A 27 26.42 7.68 33.95
CA GLU A 27 27.12 8.65 34.79
C GLU A 27 26.16 9.43 35.71
N ALA A 28 24.97 9.79 35.19
CA ALA A 28 23.96 10.57 35.92
C ALA A 28 23.12 9.74 36.89
N SER A 29 22.74 8.49 36.51
CA SER A 29 21.74 7.69 37.23
C SER A 29 22.11 6.23 37.45
N ASN A 30 23.34 5.82 37.12
CA ASN A 30 23.89 4.45 37.18
C ASN A 30 23.17 3.46 36.25
N SER A 31 22.27 3.90 35.38
CA SER A 31 21.56 3.01 34.45
C SER A 31 20.88 3.76 33.33
N ILE A 32 20.61 3.06 32.22
CA ILE A 32 19.74 3.49 31.13
C ILE A 32 18.33 2.95 31.42
N LYS A 33 17.38 3.84 31.63
CA LYS A 33 15.98 3.50 31.98
C LYS A 33 15.14 3.37 30.71
N CYS A 34 14.62 2.18 30.44
CA CYS A 34 13.79 1.86 29.28
C CYS A 34 12.40 1.39 29.70
N ILE A 35 11.44 1.43 28.78
CA ILE A 35 10.06 0.99 29.01
C ILE A 35 9.50 0.28 27.79
N GLU A 36 8.63 -0.71 27.99
CA GLU A 36 7.84 -1.30 26.91
C GLU A 36 6.80 -0.30 26.41
N PRO A 37 6.59 -0.14 25.08
CA PRO A 37 5.66 0.86 24.54
C PRO A 37 4.22 0.77 25.08
N ASN A 38 3.72 -0.45 25.32
CA ASN A 38 2.39 -0.72 25.87
C ASN A 38 2.19 -0.37 27.36
N LYS A 39 3.28 -0.05 28.04
CA LYS A 39 3.28 0.38 29.47
C LYS A 39 3.44 1.88 29.65
N ILE A 40 3.62 2.63 28.55
CA ILE A 40 3.76 4.08 28.58
C ILE A 40 2.43 4.76 28.92
N ASN A 41 2.50 5.72 29.84
CA ASN A 41 1.41 6.67 30.14
C ASN A 41 1.98 8.03 30.53
N ALA A 42 1.10 9.03 30.70
CA ALA A 42 1.50 10.41 31.03
C ALA A 42 2.18 10.54 32.41
N GLU A 43 1.99 9.59 33.33
CA GLU A 43 2.59 9.64 34.67
C GLU A 43 4.01 9.09 34.68
N ASN A 44 4.25 7.98 33.97
CA ASN A 44 5.53 7.27 34.01
C ASN A 44 6.50 7.69 32.90
N PHE A 45 6.05 8.47 31.89
CA PHE A 45 6.87 8.91 30.76
C PHE A 45 6.74 10.41 30.52
N SER A 46 6.88 11.21 31.60
CA SER A 46 6.77 12.67 31.57
C SER A 46 8.15 13.31 31.72
N PHE A 47 8.49 14.22 30.79
CA PHE A 47 9.75 14.97 30.76
C PHE A 47 9.46 16.46 30.59
N PRO A 48 10.34 17.38 31.06
CA PRO A 48 10.09 18.81 30.93
C PRO A 48 10.04 19.28 29.48
N SER A 49 9.01 20.03 29.09
CA SER A 49 8.86 20.63 27.76
C SER A 49 9.89 21.72 27.44
N THR A 50 10.55 22.23 28.47
CA THR A 50 11.64 23.24 28.31
C THR A 50 12.91 22.67 27.69
N ILE A 51 13.02 21.37 27.58
CA ILE A 51 14.17 20.64 27.00
C ILE A 51 13.67 19.77 25.89
N GLU A 52 14.29 19.85 24.74
CA GLU A 52 13.97 18.95 23.61
C GLU A 52 14.42 17.53 23.89
N HIS A 53 13.49 16.58 23.72
CA HIS A 53 13.71 15.17 23.95
C HIS A 53 13.46 14.36 22.68
N THR A 54 14.15 13.22 22.58
CA THR A 54 13.92 12.19 21.57
C THR A 54 13.74 10.84 22.23
N ILE A 55 12.94 10.00 21.60
CA ILE A 55 12.67 8.63 22.04
C ILE A 55 13.48 7.68 21.15
N LEU A 56 14.30 6.85 21.74
CA LEU A 56 15.08 5.83 21.06
C LEU A 56 14.31 4.51 21.08
N CYS A 57 14.15 3.91 19.91
CA CYS A 57 13.55 2.58 19.72
C CYS A 57 14.67 1.54 19.74
N ILE A 58 14.70 0.68 20.76
CA ILE A 58 15.79 -0.23 21.03
C ILE A 58 15.34 -1.68 20.86
N ASN A 59 16.01 -2.43 20.00
CA ASN A 59 15.74 -3.86 19.81
C ASN A 59 16.44 -4.70 20.90
N THR A 60 15.65 -5.33 21.77
CA THR A 60 16.17 -6.15 22.87
C THR A 60 16.90 -7.39 22.43
N ASP A 61 16.63 -7.93 21.24
CA ASP A 61 17.30 -9.13 20.75
C ASP A 61 18.79 -8.90 20.47
N LEU A 62 19.16 -7.63 20.25
CA LEU A 62 20.54 -7.19 20.06
C LEU A 62 21.25 -6.86 21.39
N LEU A 63 20.52 -6.90 22.52
CA LEU A 63 21.02 -6.60 23.87
C LEU A 63 21.24 -7.85 24.74
N LYS A 64 21.18 -9.06 24.20
CA LYS A 64 21.23 -10.32 24.96
C LYS A 64 22.43 -10.47 25.89
N LYS A 65 23.52 -9.72 25.67
CA LYS A 65 24.74 -9.71 26.47
C LYS A 65 24.84 -8.50 27.42
N VAL A 66 23.92 -7.54 27.34
CA VAL A 66 23.94 -6.36 28.20
C VAL A 66 23.14 -6.65 29.47
N PRO A 67 23.76 -6.55 30.66
CA PRO A 67 23.04 -6.79 31.91
C PRO A 67 21.88 -5.85 32.11
N SER A 68 20.71 -6.41 32.48
CA SER A 68 19.52 -5.64 32.75
C SER A 68 18.76 -6.14 33.98
N THR A 69 18.05 -5.22 34.65
CA THR A 69 17.12 -5.50 35.74
C THR A 69 15.76 -4.93 35.41
N GLN A 70 14.69 -5.54 35.91
CA GLN A 70 13.34 -5.01 35.73
C GLN A 70 12.75 -4.58 37.06
N GLU A 71 12.23 -3.36 37.14
CA GLU A 71 11.53 -2.81 38.32
C GLU A 71 10.22 -2.15 37.87
N GLY A 72 9.09 -2.76 38.23
CA GLY A 72 7.77 -2.33 37.78
C GLY A 72 7.64 -2.39 36.25
N ASP A 73 7.31 -1.25 35.65
CA ASP A 73 7.16 -1.12 34.20
C ASP A 73 8.48 -0.88 33.45
N PHE A 74 9.58 -0.67 34.18
CA PHE A 74 10.84 -0.23 33.60
C PHE A 74 11.88 -1.35 33.57
N ILE A 75 12.74 -1.26 32.53
CA ILE A 75 13.92 -2.09 32.32
C ILE A 75 15.15 -1.19 32.44
N TYR A 76 16.10 -1.58 33.26
CA TYR A 76 17.33 -0.81 33.53
C TYR A 76 18.55 -1.56 33.01
N PHE A 77 19.38 -0.89 32.21
CA PHE A 77 20.66 -1.39 31.74
C PHE A 77 21.77 -0.69 32.50
N SER A 78 22.66 -1.44 33.12
CA SER A 78 23.81 -0.93 33.92
C SER A 78 25.05 -0.68 33.07
N GLU A 79 25.04 -1.06 31.81
CA GLU A 79 26.12 -0.86 30.84
C GLU A 79 25.62 -0.16 29.58
N PRO A 80 26.50 0.57 28.87
CA PRO A 80 26.15 1.20 27.61
C PRO A 80 25.64 0.18 26.58
N ILE A 81 24.66 0.58 25.78
CA ILE A 81 24.04 -0.26 24.76
C ILE A 81 24.68 0.01 23.39
N PRO A 82 24.86 -1.03 22.55
CA PRO A 82 25.38 -0.84 21.20
C PRO A 82 24.48 0.06 20.38
N LEU A 83 25.02 1.03 19.63
CA LEU A 83 24.23 1.86 18.72
C LEU A 83 23.47 1.03 17.68
N SER A 84 24.00 -0.10 17.25
CA SER A 84 23.32 -1.02 16.34
C SER A 84 22.00 -1.61 16.90
N ALA A 85 21.78 -1.52 18.21
CA ALA A 85 20.51 -1.89 18.82
C ALA A 85 19.43 -0.80 18.75
N ILE A 86 19.82 0.45 18.47
CA ILE A 86 18.89 1.57 18.29
C ILE A 86 18.44 1.58 16.83
N ILE A 87 17.24 1.10 16.57
CA ILE A 87 16.73 0.86 15.21
C ILE A 87 15.92 2.05 14.64
N ALA A 88 15.50 2.97 15.49
CA ALA A 88 14.81 4.20 15.10
C ALA A 88 14.84 5.26 16.22
N THR A 89 14.53 6.50 15.85
CA THR A 89 14.26 7.59 16.77
C THR A 89 12.88 8.17 16.49
N ILE A 90 12.15 8.56 17.55
CA ILE A 90 10.83 9.18 17.48
C ILE A 90 10.88 10.52 18.23
N PRO A 91 10.31 11.61 17.68
CA PRO A 91 10.18 12.85 18.42
C PRO A 91 9.33 12.66 19.68
N TYR A 92 9.77 13.18 20.81
CA TYR A 92 8.93 13.27 22.00
C TYR A 92 7.90 14.40 21.79
N ALA A 93 6.64 14.12 22.12
CA ALA A 93 5.57 15.08 21.95
C ALA A 93 4.77 15.33 23.24
N TYR A 94 4.32 16.56 23.42
CA TYR A 94 3.44 16.99 24.52
C TYR A 94 2.31 17.89 23.98
N ASP A 95 1.23 17.94 24.75
CA ASP A 95 0.09 18.82 24.47
C ASP A 95 0.34 20.26 24.96
N SER A 96 -0.68 21.10 24.87
CA SER A 96 -0.63 22.50 25.32
C SER A 96 -0.53 22.67 26.86
N GLU A 97 -0.69 21.57 27.62
CA GLU A 97 -0.54 21.53 29.10
C GLU A 97 0.77 20.87 29.53
N ASP A 98 1.72 20.70 28.60
CA ASP A 98 3.03 20.05 28.82
C ASP A 98 2.92 18.56 29.23
N LYS A 99 1.80 17.88 28.88
CA LYS A 99 1.63 16.45 29.14
C LYS A 99 2.06 15.64 27.95
N PHE A 100 2.67 14.49 28.21
CA PHE A 100 3.06 13.52 27.19
C PHE A 100 1.85 13.10 26.33
N ILE A 101 2.06 13.10 24.99
CA ILE A 101 1.11 12.57 24.03
C ILE A 101 1.59 11.25 23.48
N LEU A 102 0.74 10.23 23.53
CA LEU A 102 0.96 8.95 22.85
C LEU A 102 0.82 9.17 21.32
N THR A 103 1.93 9.43 20.67
CA THR A 103 1.97 9.70 19.22
C THR A 103 1.61 8.48 18.40
N ARG A 104 1.25 8.71 17.12
CA ARG A 104 1.03 7.63 16.15
C ARG A 104 2.28 6.76 15.98
N ASP A 105 3.48 7.36 15.99
CA ASP A 105 4.74 6.62 15.85
C ASP A 105 4.94 5.61 16.99
N ILE A 106 4.58 5.95 18.24
CA ILE A 106 4.64 5.00 19.38
C ILE A 106 3.59 3.89 19.22
N GLN A 107 2.38 4.24 18.77
CA GLN A 107 1.35 3.23 18.47
C GLN A 107 1.81 2.26 17.36
N ASP A 108 2.58 2.75 16.39
CA ASP A 108 3.18 1.92 15.34
C ASP A 108 4.19 0.92 15.94
N ILE A 109 5.04 1.35 16.89
CA ILE A 109 5.96 0.45 17.58
C ILE A 109 5.23 -0.60 18.41
N MET A 110 4.14 -0.20 19.11
CA MET A 110 3.29 -1.17 19.83
C MET A 110 2.75 -2.25 18.88
N PHE A 111 2.26 -1.84 17.73
CA PHE A 111 1.73 -2.72 16.71
C PHE A 111 2.82 -3.63 16.09
N ILE A 112 4.00 -3.10 15.78
CA ILE A 112 5.14 -3.88 15.28
C ILE A 112 5.55 -4.94 16.32
N ASN A 113 5.56 -4.61 17.61
CA ASN A 113 5.83 -5.55 18.69
C ASN A 113 4.78 -6.67 18.79
N GLU A 114 3.51 -6.39 18.45
CA GLU A 114 2.46 -7.42 18.40
C GLU A 114 2.68 -8.41 17.25
N ILE A 115 3.16 -7.93 16.11
CA ILE A 115 3.31 -8.73 14.89
C ILE A 115 4.60 -9.56 14.89
N SER A 116 5.69 -9.01 15.38
CA SER A 116 7.01 -9.65 15.26
C SER A 116 7.08 -11.10 15.81
N PRO A 117 6.44 -11.45 16.95
CA PRO A 117 6.39 -12.84 17.40
C PRO A 117 5.58 -13.76 16.49
N LYS A 118 4.52 -13.24 15.83
CA LYS A 118 3.67 -14.03 14.91
C LYS A 118 4.39 -14.37 13.61
N LEU A 119 5.40 -13.57 13.24
CA LEU A 119 6.27 -13.82 12.10
C LEU A 119 7.55 -14.58 12.48
N ASP A 120 7.79 -14.81 13.77
CA ASP A 120 9.03 -15.39 14.32
C ASP A 120 10.27 -14.60 13.85
N ILE A 121 10.20 -13.26 13.90
CA ILE A 121 11.30 -12.38 13.48
C ILE A 121 11.70 -11.42 14.59
N SER A 122 13.00 -11.08 14.61
CA SER A 122 13.52 -9.90 15.30
C SER A 122 13.44 -8.69 14.38
N ILE A 123 12.99 -7.55 14.89
CA ILE A 123 12.87 -6.32 14.10
C ILE A 123 14.19 -5.56 14.15
N ASN A 124 14.93 -5.57 13.05
CA ASN A 124 16.21 -4.87 12.92
C ASN A 124 16.05 -3.50 12.24
N GLU A 125 15.03 -3.38 11.39
CA GLU A 125 14.66 -2.13 10.73
C GLU A 125 13.18 -2.13 10.39
N PHE A 126 12.59 -0.95 10.30
CA PHE A 126 11.28 -0.77 9.72
C PHE A 126 11.21 0.57 8.97
N LYS A 127 10.37 0.60 7.93
CA LYS A 127 10.03 1.82 7.19
C LYS A 127 8.51 1.95 7.17
N TYR A 128 8.06 3.19 7.23
CA TYR A 128 6.67 3.54 7.13
C TYR A 128 6.40 4.18 5.77
N PHE A 129 5.46 3.63 5.00
CA PHE A 129 5.01 4.23 3.75
C PHE A 129 3.84 5.16 4.04
N ARG A 130 4.08 6.47 3.94
CA ARG A 130 3.10 7.52 4.27
C ARG A 130 2.28 7.99 3.06
N ASP A 131 2.65 7.58 1.87
CA ASP A 131 2.10 8.09 0.61
C ASP A 131 0.85 7.32 0.13
N GLY A 132 0.40 6.29 0.86
CA GLY A 132 -0.86 5.58 0.59
C GLY A 132 -2.07 6.35 1.14
N THR A 133 -3.12 6.48 0.34
CA THR A 133 -4.31 7.26 0.70
C THR A 133 -5.19 6.57 1.75
N ASP A 134 -5.31 5.23 1.70
CA ASP A 134 -6.33 4.49 2.46
C ASP A 134 -5.76 3.41 3.40
N SER A 135 -4.52 2.98 3.21
CA SER A 135 -3.90 1.91 3.97
C SER A 135 -2.74 2.39 4.83
N ARG A 136 -2.57 1.77 5.99
CA ARG A 136 -1.37 1.94 6.81
C ARG A 136 -0.39 0.82 6.48
N ILE A 137 0.79 1.16 5.96
CA ILE A 137 1.74 0.19 5.41
C ILE A 137 3.10 0.32 6.06
N PHE A 138 3.67 -0.81 6.49
CA PHE A 138 5.01 -0.92 7.05
C PHE A 138 5.85 -1.92 6.25
N LEU A 139 7.11 -1.60 6.03
CA LEU A 139 8.11 -2.56 5.58
C LEU A 139 8.98 -2.97 6.76
N LEU A 140 9.00 -4.24 7.11
CA LEU A 140 9.80 -4.82 8.19
C LEU A 140 10.98 -5.59 7.60
N ASN A 141 12.19 -5.28 8.08
CA ASN A 141 13.46 -5.94 7.72
C ASN A 141 13.72 -6.00 6.20
N GLY A 142 13.19 -5.04 5.42
CA GLY A 142 13.30 -5.07 3.96
C GLY A 142 12.64 -6.29 3.29
N LYS A 143 11.78 -7.04 4.00
CA LYS A 143 11.26 -8.33 3.56
C LYS A 143 9.75 -8.50 3.66
N TYR A 144 9.10 -7.87 4.63
CA TYR A 144 7.69 -8.06 4.93
C TYR A 144 6.93 -6.76 4.83
N ILE A 145 5.86 -6.74 4.04
CA ILE A 145 4.90 -5.63 4.00
C ILE A 145 3.75 -5.98 4.93
N VAL A 146 3.54 -5.15 5.95
CA VAL A 146 2.37 -5.24 6.83
C VAL A 146 1.39 -4.16 6.42
N LYS A 147 0.17 -4.56 6.08
CA LYS A 147 -0.90 -3.66 5.63
C LYS A 147 -2.08 -3.71 6.60
N GLN A 148 -2.52 -2.53 7.04
CA GLN A 148 -3.76 -2.32 7.80
C GLN A 148 -4.77 -1.56 6.95
N ASN A 149 -5.99 -2.01 6.92
CA ASN A 149 -7.15 -1.38 6.29
C ASN A 149 -8.43 -1.96 6.91
N THR A 150 -9.59 -1.75 6.30
CA THR A 150 -10.84 -2.36 6.75
C THR A 150 -10.77 -3.88 6.65
N PRO A 151 -11.32 -4.63 7.63
CA PRO A 151 -11.27 -6.09 7.62
C PRO A 151 -11.88 -6.72 6.37
N ALA A 152 -12.94 -6.11 5.80
CA ALA A 152 -13.60 -6.62 4.61
C ALA A 152 -12.68 -6.56 3.38
N LEU A 153 -11.96 -5.42 3.18
CA LEU A 153 -10.98 -5.28 2.10
C LEU A 153 -9.81 -6.23 2.29
N LEU A 154 -9.21 -6.26 3.47
CA LEU A 154 -8.05 -7.13 3.75
C LEU A 154 -8.39 -8.62 3.61
N LYS A 155 -9.62 -9.03 3.96
CA LYS A 155 -10.10 -10.39 3.71
C LYS A 155 -10.14 -10.70 2.21
N SER A 156 -10.69 -9.77 1.41
CA SER A 156 -10.75 -9.97 -0.04
C SER A 156 -9.35 -10.03 -0.67
N GLU A 157 -8.42 -9.18 -0.24
CA GLU A 157 -7.02 -9.19 -0.68
C GLU A 157 -6.32 -10.52 -0.30
N PHE A 158 -6.54 -11.01 0.90
CA PHE A 158 -6.01 -12.30 1.35
C PHE A 158 -6.49 -13.45 0.47
N GLU A 159 -7.79 -13.54 0.20
CA GLU A 159 -8.38 -14.59 -0.63
C GLU A 159 -7.88 -14.48 -2.10
N PHE A 160 -7.73 -13.27 -2.62
CA PHE A 160 -7.13 -13.02 -3.95
C PHE A 160 -5.70 -13.55 -4.02
N SER A 161 -4.82 -13.09 -3.13
CA SER A 161 -3.41 -13.51 -3.10
C SER A 161 -3.27 -15.04 -2.91
N LYS A 162 -4.14 -15.64 -2.08
CA LYS A 162 -4.17 -17.08 -1.88
C LYS A 162 -4.62 -17.82 -3.14
N THR A 163 -5.61 -17.30 -3.85
CA THR A 163 -6.10 -17.88 -5.11
C THR A 163 -5.01 -17.90 -6.17
N TYR A 164 -4.14 -16.90 -6.19
CA TYR A 164 -3.05 -16.74 -7.17
C TYR A 164 -1.66 -17.06 -6.59
N SER A 165 -1.57 -17.81 -5.51
CA SER A 165 -0.31 -18.15 -4.82
C SER A 165 0.75 -18.82 -5.70
N GLU A 166 0.32 -19.50 -6.79
CA GLU A 166 1.21 -20.12 -7.78
C GLU A 166 1.71 -19.13 -8.85
N ASN A 167 1.13 -17.94 -8.96
CA ASN A 167 1.56 -16.92 -9.90
C ASN A 167 2.64 -16.03 -9.26
N SER A 168 3.89 -16.22 -9.66
CA SER A 168 5.03 -15.48 -9.10
C SER A 168 5.02 -13.97 -9.38
N LYS A 169 4.14 -13.49 -10.26
CA LYS A 169 3.98 -12.06 -10.56
C LYS A 169 2.96 -11.39 -9.65
N ILE A 170 2.17 -12.13 -8.90
CA ILE A 170 1.20 -11.59 -7.93
C ILE A 170 1.80 -11.66 -6.52
N GLN A 171 1.75 -10.53 -5.80
CA GLN A 171 2.32 -10.43 -4.46
C GLN A 171 1.72 -11.49 -3.53
N ARG A 172 2.61 -12.25 -2.88
CA ARG A 172 2.22 -13.37 -2.03
C ARG A 172 1.91 -12.90 -0.61
N VAL A 173 0.73 -13.27 -0.10
CA VAL A 173 0.40 -13.15 1.32
C VAL A 173 1.11 -14.23 2.13
N ILE A 174 1.65 -13.85 3.31
CA ILE A 174 2.36 -14.72 4.24
C ILE A 174 1.49 -15.04 5.45
N LEU A 175 0.81 -14.03 5.98
CA LEU A 175 0.02 -14.11 7.20
C LEU A 175 -1.19 -13.19 7.10
N ALA A 176 -2.33 -13.63 7.61
CA ALA A 176 -3.45 -12.76 7.95
C ALA A 176 -3.77 -12.90 9.45
N GLU A 177 -4.11 -11.78 10.09
CA GLU A 177 -4.67 -11.82 11.43
C GLU A 177 -6.09 -12.41 11.39
N GLU A 178 -6.51 -13.11 12.45
CA GLU A 178 -7.76 -13.89 12.51
C GLU A 178 -9.02 -13.08 12.12
N ASN A 179 -9.05 -11.79 12.50
CA ASN A 179 -10.15 -10.87 12.19
C ASN A 179 -9.81 -9.90 11.06
N TYR A 180 -8.73 -10.13 10.32
CA TYR A 180 -8.25 -9.29 9.22
C TYR A 180 -8.00 -7.81 9.63
N LYS A 181 -7.51 -7.57 10.84
CA LYS A 181 -7.06 -6.23 11.26
C LYS A 181 -5.81 -5.80 10.51
N TYR A 182 -5.02 -6.77 10.08
CA TYR A 182 -3.85 -6.60 9.21
C TYR A 182 -3.58 -7.88 8.43
N ILE A 183 -2.86 -7.72 7.33
CA ILE A 183 -2.27 -8.83 6.56
C ILE A 183 -0.79 -8.54 6.31
N VAL A 184 -0.03 -9.60 6.10
CA VAL A 184 1.41 -9.51 5.83
C VAL A 184 1.71 -10.14 4.49
N TYR A 185 2.36 -9.38 3.63
CA TYR A 185 2.84 -9.82 2.33
C TYR A 185 4.36 -9.99 2.30
N GLU A 186 4.83 -10.79 1.38
CA GLU A 186 6.23 -10.77 0.96
C GLU A 186 6.52 -9.46 0.22
N PHE A 187 7.62 -8.79 0.56
CA PHE A 187 8.03 -7.59 -0.14
C PHE A 187 8.59 -7.96 -1.52
N ILE A 188 8.09 -7.33 -2.57
CA ILE A 188 8.65 -7.41 -3.92
C ILE A 188 9.67 -6.27 -4.06
N PRO A 189 10.99 -6.56 -4.10
CA PRO A 189 12.01 -5.52 -4.19
C PRO A 189 12.05 -4.92 -5.60
N GLY A 190 11.96 -3.60 -5.68
CA GLY A 190 11.97 -2.83 -6.91
C GLY A 190 11.32 -1.47 -6.72
N ASP A 191 11.10 -0.78 -7.83
CA ASP A 191 10.47 0.54 -7.87
C ASP A 191 9.13 0.46 -8.60
N VAL A 192 8.21 1.34 -8.25
CA VAL A 192 6.93 1.50 -8.97
C VAL A 192 7.21 1.93 -10.42
N MET A 193 6.44 1.38 -11.35
CA MET A 193 6.62 1.62 -12.78
C MET A 193 5.96 2.93 -13.22
N HIS A 194 6.64 4.07 -13.00
CA HIS A 194 6.18 5.38 -13.47
C HIS A 194 6.47 5.62 -14.96
N VAL A 195 7.56 5.05 -15.48
CA VAL A 195 7.98 5.17 -16.88
C VAL A 195 8.00 3.79 -17.52
N VAL A 196 7.39 3.66 -18.68
CA VAL A 196 7.35 2.41 -19.48
C VAL A 196 8.31 2.53 -20.64
N GLU A 197 9.45 1.85 -20.55
CA GLU A 197 10.49 1.85 -21.57
C GLU A 197 10.25 0.78 -22.65
N HIS A 198 9.65 -0.36 -22.26
CA HIS A 198 9.42 -1.54 -23.10
C HIS A 198 7.93 -1.90 -23.11
N ILE A 199 7.16 -1.21 -23.95
CA ILE A 199 5.68 -1.33 -23.99
C ILE A 199 5.26 -2.76 -24.37
N ASP A 200 5.89 -3.38 -25.38
CA ASP A 200 5.52 -4.73 -25.83
C ASP A 200 5.74 -5.79 -24.76
N ASP A 201 6.85 -5.70 -24.00
CA ASP A 201 7.14 -6.62 -22.89
C ASP A 201 6.13 -6.44 -21.76
N LEU A 202 5.78 -5.19 -21.44
CA LEU A 202 4.76 -4.91 -20.42
C LEU A 202 3.40 -5.44 -20.86
N LEU A 203 2.97 -5.21 -22.09
CA LEU A 203 1.71 -5.72 -22.63
C LEU A 203 1.67 -7.25 -22.65
N PHE A 204 2.79 -7.90 -22.90
CA PHE A 204 2.91 -9.35 -22.75
C PHE A 204 2.60 -9.80 -21.31
N HIS A 205 3.18 -9.16 -20.31
CA HIS A 205 2.93 -9.48 -18.90
C HIS A 205 1.51 -9.13 -18.44
N ILE A 206 0.95 -8.02 -18.89
CA ILE A 206 -0.44 -7.66 -18.65
C ILE A 206 -1.36 -8.78 -19.17
N LYS A 207 -1.15 -9.22 -20.43
CA LYS A 207 -1.94 -10.29 -21.03
C LYS A 207 -1.73 -11.63 -20.33
N GLU A 208 -0.52 -11.98 -19.94
CA GLU A 208 -0.21 -13.20 -19.19
C GLU A 208 -0.98 -13.25 -17.87
N ILE A 209 -0.98 -12.17 -17.12
CA ILE A 209 -1.68 -12.09 -15.82
C ILE A 209 -3.20 -12.13 -16.03
N THR A 210 -3.76 -11.30 -16.91
CA THR A 210 -5.21 -11.26 -17.14
C THR A 210 -5.76 -12.57 -17.69
N ASN A 211 -4.99 -13.29 -18.54
CA ASN A 211 -5.37 -14.62 -19.00
C ASN A 211 -5.28 -15.70 -17.90
N SER A 212 -4.51 -15.48 -16.85
CA SER A 212 -4.37 -16.41 -15.73
C SER A 212 -5.51 -16.30 -14.70
N TYR A 213 -6.40 -15.31 -14.83
CA TYR A 213 -7.49 -15.10 -13.89
C TYR A 213 -8.45 -16.29 -13.85
N LYS A 214 -8.78 -16.71 -12.63
CA LYS A 214 -9.63 -17.86 -12.35
C LYS A 214 -11.10 -17.46 -12.32
N ASP A 215 -11.97 -18.40 -12.69
CA ASP A 215 -13.43 -18.23 -12.60
C ASP A 215 -13.84 -17.88 -11.17
N TYR A 216 -14.71 -16.89 -11.04
CA TYR A 216 -15.29 -16.52 -9.76
C TYR A 216 -16.72 -17.07 -9.63
N THR A 217 -16.93 -17.96 -8.66
CA THR A 217 -18.20 -18.66 -8.46
C THR A 217 -19.06 -18.05 -7.35
N GLY A 218 -18.55 -17.04 -6.62
CA GLY A 218 -19.32 -16.32 -5.61
C GLY A 218 -20.49 -15.53 -6.21
N PRO A 219 -21.45 -15.08 -5.39
CA PRO A 219 -22.58 -14.29 -5.86
C PRO A 219 -22.23 -12.85 -6.22
N GLU A 220 -21.13 -12.32 -5.70
CA GLU A 220 -20.72 -10.92 -5.81
C GLU A 220 -20.38 -10.53 -7.25
N PHE A 221 -20.58 -9.25 -7.59
CA PHE A 221 -20.07 -8.56 -8.77
C PHE A 221 -19.38 -7.25 -8.32
N GLY A 222 -18.42 -6.78 -9.10
CA GLY A 222 -17.63 -5.61 -8.71
C GLY A 222 -16.70 -5.94 -7.56
N TYR A 223 -16.43 -4.97 -6.69
CA TYR A 223 -15.54 -5.16 -5.54
C TYR A 223 -16.06 -6.24 -4.58
N ILE A 224 -15.21 -7.21 -4.24
CA ILE A 224 -15.61 -8.31 -3.34
C ILE A 224 -15.97 -7.81 -1.94
N HIS A 225 -15.29 -6.77 -1.45
CA HIS A 225 -15.54 -6.19 -0.12
C HIS A 225 -16.74 -5.23 -0.08
N GLU A 226 -17.18 -4.75 -1.25
CA GLU A 226 -18.32 -3.84 -1.44
C GLU A 226 -19.06 -4.21 -2.74
N PRO A 227 -19.83 -5.31 -2.75
CA PRO A 227 -20.37 -5.87 -3.98
C PRO A 227 -21.51 -5.05 -4.56
N SER A 228 -21.62 -5.12 -5.88
CA SER A 228 -22.74 -4.61 -6.69
C SER A 228 -23.71 -5.75 -7.05
N ASN A 229 -24.94 -5.39 -7.46
CA ASN A 229 -25.95 -6.38 -7.85
C ASN A 229 -25.61 -7.11 -9.18
N SER A 230 -24.92 -6.40 -10.07
CA SER A 230 -24.45 -6.93 -11.36
C SER A 230 -23.15 -6.27 -11.78
N TRP A 231 -22.49 -6.85 -12.80
CA TRP A 231 -21.32 -6.23 -13.43
C TRP A 231 -21.62 -4.85 -14.02
N ILE A 232 -22.78 -4.73 -14.66
CA ILE A 232 -23.24 -3.46 -15.23
C ILE A 232 -23.53 -2.41 -14.15
N ASP A 233 -24.13 -2.81 -13.02
CA ASP A 233 -24.33 -1.88 -11.90
C ASP A 233 -23.01 -1.39 -11.32
N PHE A 234 -22.00 -2.26 -11.24
CA PHE A 234 -20.65 -1.85 -10.85
C PHE A 234 -20.09 -0.78 -11.79
N LEU A 235 -20.16 -1.00 -13.10
CA LEU A 235 -19.68 -0.03 -14.08
C LEU A 235 -20.48 1.30 -14.03
N LYS A 236 -21.79 1.24 -13.83
CA LYS A 236 -22.64 2.43 -13.62
C LYS A 236 -22.22 3.21 -12.39
N THR A 237 -21.89 2.52 -11.29
CA THR A 237 -21.40 3.17 -10.07
C THR A 237 -20.06 3.86 -10.32
N LYS A 238 -19.11 3.20 -11.00
CA LYS A 238 -17.80 3.80 -11.35
C LYS A 238 -17.95 5.06 -12.24
N VAL A 239 -18.86 5.01 -13.22
CA VAL A 239 -19.17 6.16 -14.06
C VAL A 239 -19.80 7.30 -13.26
N HIS A 240 -20.73 6.98 -12.37
CA HIS A 240 -21.34 7.99 -11.49
C HIS A 240 -20.29 8.67 -10.60
N GLU A 241 -19.44 7.91 -9.92
CA GLU A 241 -18.34 8.45 -9.11
C GLU A 241 -17.41 9.35 -9.93
N ALA A 242 -17.07 8.94 -11.15
CA ALA A 242 -16.23 9.72 -12.05
C ALA A 242 -16.91 11.03 -12.46
N SER A 243 -18.23 11.00 -12.73
CA SER A 243 -19.00 12.17 -13.16
C SER A 243 -19.07 13.27 -12.09
N LEU A 244 -18.97 12.90 -10.79
CA LEU A 244 -18.98 13.88 -9.69
C LEU A 244 -17.70 14.72 -9.61
N THR A 245 -16.63 14.31 -10.28
CA THR A 245 -15.33 15.00 -10.26
C THR A 245 -14.98 15.71 -11.57
N LEU A 246 -15.57 15.25 -12.68
CA LEU A 246 -15.34 15.86 -13.99
C LEU A 246 -16.15 17.17 -14.12
N PRO A 247 -15.58 18.24 -14.70
CA PRO A 247 -16.31 19.48 -14.96
C PRO A 247 -17.50 19.26 -15.90
N ASP A 248 -18.58 20.01 -15.74
CA ASP A 248 -19.77 19.98 -16.59
C ASP A 248 -19.47 20.25 -18.09
N SER A 249 -18.33 20.89 -18.37
CA SER A 249 -17.86 21.11 -19.74
C SER A 249 -17.45 19.83 -20.50
N PHE A 250 -17.27 18.71 -19.79
CA PHE A 250 -17.02 17.39 -20.38
C PHE A 250 -18.35 16.68 -20.63
N ASP A 251 -19.01 17.04 -21.76
CA ASP A 251 -20.29 16.43 -22.17
C ASP A 251 -20.11 15.04 -22.81
N PHE A 252 -19.47 14.12 -22.02
CA PHE A 252 -19.14 12.75 -22.45
C PHE A 252 -20.15 11.70 -21.97
N LEU A 253 -21.01 12.04 -21.01
CA LEU A 253 -21.93 11.10 -20.38
C LEU A 253 -22.88 10.39 -21.35
N PRO A 254 -23.47 11.05 -22.41
CA PRO A 254 -24.32 10.34 -23.36
C PRO A 254 -23.60 9.13 -24.01
N GLN A 255 -22.36 9.31 -24.47
CA GLN A 255 -21.57 8.28 -25.11
C GLN A 255 -21.17 7.18 -24.12
N VAL A 256 -20.88 7.55 -22.86
CA VAL A 256 -20.58 6.57 -21.78
C VAL A 256 -21.79 5.70 -21.46
N TYR A 257 -22.99 6.29 -21.38
CA TYR A 257 -24.22 5.50 -21.16
C TYR A 257 -24.59 4.62 -22.36
N GLU A 258 -24.33 5.07 -23.59
CA GLU A 258 -24.44 4.23 -24.79
C GLU A 258 -23.47 3.04 -24.73
N ALA A 259 -22.21 3.27 -24.33
CA ALA A 259 -21.23 2.21 -24.13
C ALA A 259 -21.66 1.21 -23.04
N ILE A 260 -22.25 1.66 -21.93
CA ILE A 260 -22.81 0.78 -20.91
C ILE A 260 -23.97 -0.06 -21.52
N SER A 261 -24.87 0.55 -22.28
CA SER A 261 -25.96 -0.18 -22.93
C SER A 261 -25.45 -1.24 -23.91
N THR A 262 -24.38 -0.95 -24.62
CA THR A 262 -23.69 -1.90 -25.50
C THR A 262 -23.20 -3.12 -24.68
N LEU A 263 -22.55 -2.90 -23.53
CA LEU A 263 -22.06 -3.97 -22.69
C LEU A 263 -23.17 -4.82 -22.05
N GLU A 264 -24.40 -4.29 -21.88
CA GLU A 264 -25.55 -5.07 -21.41
C GLU A 264 -25.89 -6.25 -22.35
N HIS A 265 -25.48 -6.14 -23.62
CA HIS A 265 -25.73 -7.16 -24.66
C HIS A 265 -24.48 -7.99 -25.01
N CYS A 266 -23.34 -7.72 -24.37
CA CYS A 266 -22.11 -8.48 -24.58
C CYS A 266 -21.95 -9.60 -23.55
N ASP A 267 -21.41 -10.73 -23.99
CA ASP A 267 -20.98 -11.77 -23.08
C ASP A 267 -19.74 -11.31 -22.31
N PHE A 268 -19.68 -11.62 -21.01
CA PHE A 268 -18.52 -11.37 -20.18
C PHE A 268 -18.12 -12.59 -19.35
N GLN A 269 -16.85 -12.68 -19.03
CA GLN A 269 -16.31 -13.72 -18.17
C GLN A 269 -16.28 -13.22 -16.73
N LYS A 270 -16.95 -13.93 -15.81
CA LYS A 270 -16.89 -13.60 -14.39
C LYS A 270 -15.66 -14.25 -13.76
N LYS A 271 -14.59 -13.48 -13.67
CA LYS A 271 -13.31 -13.88 -13.06
C LYS A 271 -13.04 -13.10 -11.78
N LEU A 272 -12.16 -13.65 -10.95
CA LEU A 272 -11.57 -12.88 -9.84
C LEU A 272 -10.40 -12.08 -10.38
N ILE A 273 -10.60 -10.80 -10.63
CA ILE A 273 -9.60 -9.90 -11.22
C ILE A 273 -8.96 -9.01 -10.15
N HIS A 274 -7.84 -8.35 -10.50
CA HIS A 274 -7.09 -7.48 -9.58
C HIS A 274 -7.88 -6.22 -9.19
N GLY A 275 -8.59 -5.60 -10.14
CA GLY A 275 -9.50 -4.48 -9.93
C GLY A 275 -8.86 -3.09 -9.83
N ASP A 276 -7.57 -3.01 -9.53
CA ASP A 276 -6.74 -1.80 -9.58
C ASP A 276 -5.42 -2.09 -10.31
N PHE A 277 -5.55 -2.69 -11.50
CA PHE A 277 -4.43 -3.27 -12.27
C PHE A 277 -3.71 -2.20 -13.11
N GLY A 278 -3.17 -1.16 -12.45
CA GLY A 278 -2.47 -0.06 -13.08
C GLY A 278 -0.96 -0.06 -12.86
N THR A 279 -0.21 0.69 -13.69
CA THR A 279 1.27 0.78 -13.61
C THR A 279 1.78 1.33 -12.29
N HIS A 280 0.95 2.06 -11.54
CA HIS A 280 1.24 2.51 -10.17
C HIS A 280 1.30 1.34 -9.15
N ASN A 281 0.75 0.17 -9.50
CA ASN A 281 0.83 -1.08 -8.74
C ASN A 281 1.80 -2.09 -9.35
N PHE A 282 2.49 -1.73 -10.44
CA PHE A 282 3.49 -2.58 -11.08
C PHE A 282 4.87 -2.28 -10.55
N ILE A 283 5.60 -3.34 -10.17
CA ILE A 283 6.97 -3.23 -9.67
C ILE A 283 7.95 -3.64 -10.77
N LYS A 284 8.95 -2.79 -10.99
CA LYS A 284 10.08 -3.06 -11.90
C LYS A 284 11.39 -3.16 -11.12
N LYS A 285 12.28 -4.02 -11.61
CA LYS A 285 13.64 -4.16 -11.08
C LYS A 285 14.62 -4.26 -12.25
N ASN A 286 15.59 -3.37 -12.32
CA ASN A 286 16.54 -3.26 -13.42
C ASN A 286 15.87 -3.06 -14.81
N GLY A 287 14.71 -2.41 -14.85
CA GLY A 287 13.92 -2.21 -16.06
C GLY A 287 12.85 -3.28 -16.33
N ASP A 288 13.00 -4.49 -15.78
CA ASP A 288 12.08 -5.61 -16.01
C ASP A 288 10.88 -5.58 -15.05
N PHE A 289 9.69 -5.94 -15.54
CA PHE A 289 8.51 -6.16 -14.72
C PHE A 289 8.70 -7.39 -13.82
N VAL A 290 8.58 -7.21 -12.51
CA VAL A 290 8.78 -8.29 -11.53
C VAL A 290 7.53 -8.70 -10.78
N GLY A 291 6.50 -7.86 -10.73
CA GLY A 291 5.24 -8.24 -10.09
C GLY A 291 4.25 -7.09 -9.93
N VAL A 292 3.08 -7.44 -9.43
CA VAL A 292 1.98 -6.52 -9.12
C VAL A 292 1.58 -6.62 -7.66
N ILE A 293 1.23 -5.49 -7.09
CA ILE A 293 0.88 -5.31 -5.67
C ILE A 293 -0.49 -4.63 -5.55
N ASP A 294 -1.02 -4.60 -4.35
CA ASP A 294 -2.15 -3.77 -3.92
C ASP A 294 -3.46 -4.02 -4.70
N PRO A 295 -3.97 -5.27 -4.74
CA PRO A 295 -5.23 -5.55 -5.42
C PRO A 295 -6.42 -4.93 -4.69
N ILE A 296 -7.44 -4.54 -5.46
CA ILE A 296 -8.82 -4.33 -5.01
C ILE A 296 -9.66 -5.46 -5.62
N PRO A 297 -9.71 -6.66 -5.02
CA PRO A 297 -10.25 -7.84 -5.66
C PRO A 297 -11.67 -7.64 -6.15
N THR A 298 -11.88 -7.93 -7.41
CA THR A 298 -13.10 -7.62 -8.15
C THR A 298 -13.62 -8.88 -8.86
N ALA A 299 -14.93 -9.14 -8.77
CA ALA A 299 -15.60 -10.14 -9.58
C ALA A 299 -16.09 -9.49 -10.88
N GLY A 300 -15.36 -9.70 -11.98
CA GLY A 300 -15.61 -8.99 -13.23
C GLY A 300 -14.93 -9.58 -14.44
N ASP A 301 -14.96 -8.84 -15.53
CA ASP A 301 -14.38 -9.25 -16.80
C ASP A 301 -12.88 -8.91 -16.88
N PRO A 302 -11.99 -9.84 -17.27
CA PRO A 302 -10.56 -9.56 -17.44
C PRO A 302 -10.23 -8.39 -18.37
N LEU A 303 -11.11 -8.09 -19.33
CA LEU A 303 -10.95 -6.96 -20.23
C LEU A 303 -10.89 -5.63 -19.48
N TYR A 304 -11.60 -5.52 -18.35
CA TYR A 304 -11.57 -4.34 -17.49
C TYR A 304 -10.14 -4.06 -16.99
N ASP A 305 -9.47 -5.05 -16.40
CA ASP A 305 -8.10 -4.88 -15.91
C ASP A 305 -7.11 -4.66 -17.06
N PHE A 306 -7.27 -5.37 -18.18
CA PHE A 306 -6.39 -5.18 -19.33
C PHE A 306 -6.44 -3.73 -19.85
N ILE A 307 -7.64 -3.19 -20.04
CA ILE A 307 -7.83 -1.80 -20.51
C ILE A 307 -7.39 -0.81 -19.42
N TYR A 308 -7.70 -1.08 -18.16
CA TYR A 308 -7.27 -0.23 -17.03
C TYR A 308 -5.74 -0.11 -17.00
N ALA A 309 -5.01 -1.22 -17.14
CA ALA A 309 -3.55 -1.22 -17.22
C ALA A 309 -3.03 -0.37 -18.38
N CYS A 310 -3.61 -0.55 -19.57
CA CYS A 310 -3.23 0.21 -20.76
C CYS A 310 -3.48 1.72 -20.59
N LEU A 311 -4.57 2.12 -19.94
CA LEU A 311 -4.91 3.52 -19.70
C LEU A 311 -4.17 4.13 -18.51
N SER A 312 -3.52 3.34 -17.67
CA SER A 312 -2.86 3.83 -16.45
C SER A 312 -1.56 4.62 -16.71
N ASN A 313 -1.03 4.55 -17.92
CA ASN A 313 0.21 5.23 -18.30
C ASN A 313 0.10 5.87 -19.67
N ILE A 314 0.41 7.16 -19.77
CA ILE A 314 0.26 7.95 -20.99
C ILE A 314 1.15 7.48 -22.14
N ASP A 315 2.32 6.88 -21.85
CA ASP A 315 3.20 6.36 -22.88
C ASP A 315 2.57 5.17 -23.61
N ILE A 316 1.78 4.34 -22.91
CA ILE A 316 1.01 3.26 -23.52
C ILE A 316 -0.15 3.83 -24.35
N VAL A 317 -0.88 4.83 -23.80
CA VAL A 317 -2.06 5.44 -24.44
C VAL A 317 -1.75 5.93 -25.84
N LYS A 318 -0.57 6.52 -26.09
CA LYS A 318 -0.12 7.00 -27.40
C LYS A 318 -0.09 5.93 -28.50
N HIS A 319 -0.11 4.65 -28.14
CA HIS A 319 -0.05 3.50 -29.03
C HIS A 319 -1.37 2.72 -29.10
N LEU A 320 -2.42 3.17 -28.37
CA LEU A 320 -3.68 2.46 -28.32
C LEU A 320 -4.58 2.81 -29.50
N SER A 321 -5.30 1.80 -29.99
CA SER A 321 -6.51 1.93 -30.80
C SER A 321 -7.46 0.78 -30.47
N VAL A 322 -8.69 0.85 -30.93
CA VAL A 322 -9.67 -0.26 -30.77
C VAL A 322 -9.14 -1.51 -31.44
N GLU A 323 -8.61 -1.41 -32.68
CA GLU A 323 -8.05 -2.55 -33.44
C GLU A 323 -6.88 -3.19 -32.70
N PHE A 324 -5.98 -2.37 -32.14
CA PHE A 324 -4.86 -2.87 -31.36
C PHE A 324 -5.35 -3.67 -30.13
N LEU A 325 -6.31 -3.15 -29.39
CA LEU A 325 -6.86 -3.83 -28.22
C LEU A 325 -7.61 -5.12 -28.61
N VAL A 326 -8.35 -5.12 -29.71
CA VAL A 326 -9.00 -6.32 -30.29
C VAL A 326 -7.97 -7.39 -30.61
N GLU A 327 -6.87 -7.02 -31.30
CA GLU A 327 -5.76 -7.95 -31.60
C GLU A 327 -5.14 -8.55 -30.33
N LYS A 328 -4.92 -7.71 -29.32
CA LYS A 328 -4.27 -8.16 -28.07
C LYS A 328 -5.19 -9.01 -27.20
N THR A 329 -6.49 -8.68 -27.12
CA THR A 329 -7.44 -9.37 -26.23
C THR A 329 -8.17 -10.54 -26.90
N GLY A 330 -8.43 -10.45 -28.18
CA GLY A 330 -9.28 -11.40 -28.92
C GLY A 330 -10.78 -11.19 -28.72
N GLU A 331 -11.18 -10.11 -28.04
CA GLU A 331 -12.57 -9.74 -27.78
C GLU A 331 -13.18 -9.03 -29.00
N SER A 332 -14.51 -8.92 -29.08
CA SER A 332 -15.19 -8.20 -30.16
C SER A 332 -14.87 -6.70 -30.13
N ALA A 333 -14.81 -6.06 -31.29
CA ALA A 333 -14.55 -4.63 -31.39
C ALA A 333 -15.59 -3.79 -30.64
N GLU A 334 -16.83 -4.20 -30.68
CA GLU A 334 -17.94 -3.58 -29.96
C GLU A 334 -17.73 -3.58 -28.45
N LYS A 335 -17.40 -4.74 -27.88
CA LYS A 335 -17.11 -4.90 -26.43
C LYS A 335 -15.88 -4.13 -26.01
N VAL A 336 -14.79 -4.18 -26.80
CA VAL A 336 -13.54 -3.46 -26.55
C VAL A 336 -13.78 -1.95 -26.57
N LYS A 337 -14.44 -1.43 -27.62
CA LYS A 337 -14.74 0.02 -27.72
C LYS A 337 -15.59 0.50 -26.56
N ALA A 338 -16.64 -0.24 -26.20
CA ALA A 338 -17.51 0.12 -25.08
C ALA A 338 -16.76 0.14 -23.75
N MET A 339 -15.96 -0.89 -23.44
CA MET A 339 -15.16 -0.94 -22.20
C MET A 339 -14.09 0.16 -22.17
N LEU A 340 -13.47 0.47 -23.32
CA LEU A 340 -12.48 1.52 -23.45
C LEU A 340 -13.07 2.89 -23.15
N ILE A 341 -14.26 3.22 -23.68
CA ILE A 341 -14.97 4.49 -23.44
C ILE A 341 -15.25 4.65 -21.94
N ILE A 342 -15.80 3.62 -21.28
CA ILE A 342 -16.11 3.66 -19.84
C ILE A 342 -14.84 3.83 -19.01
N SER A 343 -13.80 3.05 -19.29
CA SER A 343 -12.55 3.09 -18.55
C SER A 343 -11.80 4.41 -18.76
N LEU A 344 -11.83 4.97 -19.98
CA LEU A 344 -11.21 6.25 -20.27
C LEU A 344 -11.91 7.40 -19.54
N PHE A 345 -13.25 7.39 -19.48
CA PHE A 345 -14.01 8.37 -18.69
C PHE A 345 -13.63 8.32 -17.21
N CYS A 346 -13.55 7.12 -16.62
CA CYS A 346 -13.11 6.95 -15.25
C CYS A 346 -11.65 7.38 -15.05
N ARG A 347 -10.77 7.13 -16.03
CA ARG A 347 -9.37 7.54 -15.98
C ARG A 347 -9.20 9.05 -16.01
N MET A 348 -9.97 9.78 -16.82
CA MET A 348 -9.95 11.26 -16.83
C MET A 348 -10.31 11.83 -15.46
N SER A 349 -11.30 11.25 -14.77
CA SER A 349 -11.65 11.63 -13.40
C SER A 349 -10.50 11.38 -12.41
N ALA A 350 -9.83 10.22 -12.49
CA ALA A 350 -8.67 9.94 -11.67
C ALA A 350 -7.48 10.87 -11.97
N CYS A 351 -7.29 11.22 -13.25
CA CYS A 351 -6.26 12.14 -13.71
C CYS A 351 -6.39 13.52 -13.08
N LEU A 352 -7.60 14.07 -12.98
CA LEU A 352 -7.85 15.34 -12.31
C LEU A 352 -7.41 15.40 -10.86
N ARG A 353 -7.41 14.24 -10.16
CA ARG A 353 -7.03 14.14 -8.76
C ARG A 353 -5.53 13.94 -8.55
N HIS A 354 -4.85 13.25 -9.47
CA HIS A 354 -3.50 12.74 -9.23
C HIS A 354 -2.46 13.16 -10.27
N HIS A 355 -2.87 13.40 -11.55
CA HIS A 355 -1.98 13.64 -12.70
C HIS A 355 -2.61 14.63 -13.68
N LYS A 356 -2.97 15.82 -13.16
CA LYS A 356 -3.73 16.81 -13.91
C LYS A 356 -3.07 17.26 -15.21
N GLU A 357 -1.74 17.20 -15.26
CA GLU A 357 -0.91 17.50 -16.44
C GLU A 357 -1.14 16.55 -17.62
N ASP A 358 -1.62 15.34 -17.37
CA ASP A 358 -1.89 14.33 -18.41
C ASP A 358 -3.30 14.41 -18.99
N LEU A 359 -4.19 15.19 -18.40
CA LEU A 359 -5.62 15.19 -18.74
C LEU A 359 -5.87 15.49 -20.24
N ASP A 360 -5.15 16.47 -20.81
CA ASP A 360 -5.32 16.85 -22.20
C ASP A 360 -5.03 15.69 -23.17
N ASN A 361 -4.04 14.85 -22.85
CA ASN A 361 -3.73 13.66 -23.63
C ASN A 361 -4.87 12.63 -23.63
N TYR A 362 -5.57 12.45 -22.49
CA TYR A 362 -6.72 11.55 -22.41
C TYR A 362 -7.95 12.12 -23.13
N VAL A 363 -8.12 13.43 -23.11
CA VAL A 363 -9.19 14.12 -23.87
C VAL A 363 -8.93 13.99 -25.37
N ASP A 364 -7.71 14.18 -25.85
CA ASP A 364 -7.35 13.99 -27.26
C ASP A 364 -7.59 12.54 -27.69
N PHE A 365 -7.22 11.57 -26.86
CA PHE A 365 -7.47 10.16 -27.11
C PHE A 365 -8.97 9.84 -27.13
N TRP A 366 -9.79 10.47 -26.28
CA TRP A 366 -11.24 10.36 -26.32
C TRP A 366 -11.80 10.76 -27.69
N TYR A 367 -11.42 11.93 -28.21
CA TYR A 367 -11.90 12.39 -29.52
C TYR A 367 -11.41 11.49 -30.66
N GLN A 368 -10.22 10.94 -30.57
CA GLN A 368 -9.73 9.95 -31.54
C GLN A 368 -10.63 8.71 -31.58
N ILE A 369 -10.93 8.08 -30.44
CA ILE A 369 -11.80 6.89 -30.35
C ILE A 369 -13.22 7.17 -30.83
N MET A 370 -13.73 8.38 -30.59
CA MET A 370 -15.09 8.75 -31.03
C MET A 370 -15.17 9.05 -32.51
N ALA A 371 -14.06 9.33 -33.19
CA ALA A 371 -14.01 9.57 -34.63
C ALA A 371 -13.91 8.25 -35.44
N ASP A 372 -13.39 7.18 -34.83
CA ASP A 372 -13.32 5.80 -35.38
C ASP A 372 -14.68 5.07 -35.22
#